data_31d6a0948374c6f4cd2a52c9805341ba
#
_entry.id   31d6a0948374c6f4cd2a52c9805341ba
#
_cell.length_a   1.000
_cell.length_b   1.000
_cell.length_c   1.000
_cell.angle_alpha   90.00
_cell.angle_beta   90.00
_cell.angle_gamma   90.00
#
_symmetry.space_group_name_H-M   'P 1'
#
loop_
_entity.id
_entity.type
_entity.pdbx_description
1 polymer ?
#
loop_
_entity_poly.entity_id
_entity_poly.type
_entity_poly.pdbx_seq_one_letter_code
_entity_poly.pdbx_strand_id
1 'polypeptide(L)'
;QFNFGQVASAPNVMDLDRGRRIGNRADFQDLLRLSQSYNCIRFNSGYPVEPIDIHASIRHLDAHYDMLTLTDKVIHAYSLGPERIEDVMEMARIAGGLTAEEFEAGPHMFTNINSSSPLKHDWPMLDGAMRAAKRGQAVVISPFTLAGAMAPVTIAGAVVQQNAEARACLLYTSDA
;
A
#
# COMPACT_ATOMS: atom_id res chain seq x y z
N GLN A 1 -7.59 0.99 21.57
CA GLN A 1 -7.47 2.22 20.77
C GLN A 1 -7.59 1.84 19.30
N PHE A 2 -8.44 2.53 18.54
CA PHE A 2 -8.55 2.33 17.10
C PHE A 2 -7.58 3.27 16.37
N ASN A 3 -6.92 2.74 15.34
CA ASN A 3 -6.09 3.51 14.41
C ASN A 3 -6.75 3.51 13.05
N PHE A 4 -6.82 4.68 12.42
CA PHE A 4 -7.39 4.84 11.10
C PHE A 4 -6.28 5.04 10.06
N GLY A 5 -6.48 4.46 8.89
CA GLY A 5 -5.67 4.73 7.72
C GLY A 5 -6.38 5.68 6.77
N GLN A 6 -5.61 6.45 6.03
CA GLN A 6 -6.15 7.24 4.93
C GLN A 6 -6.63 6.30 3.82
N VAL A 7 -7.78 6.59 3.24
CA VAL A 7 -8.32 5.87 2.08
C VAL A 7 -7.34 5.92 0.91
N ALA A 8 -7.30 4.86 0.11
CA ALA A 8 -6.33 4.71 -0.96
C ALA A 8 -6.95 4.44 -2.32
N SER A 9 -6.19 4.86 -3.32
CA SER A 9 -6.30 4.56 -4.76
C SER A 9 -7.56 5.07 -5.42
N ALA A 10 -8.04 6.25 -5.02
CA ALA A 10 -9.10 6.93 -5.71
C ALA A 10 -8.57 7.57 -7.00
N PRO A 11 -9.18 7.33 -8.18
CA PRO A 11 -8.77 7.98 -9.43
C PRO A 11 -9.25 9.43 -9.54
N ASN A 12 -10.26 9.80 -8.74
CA ASN A 12 -10.90 11.12 -8.82
C ASN A 12 -10.94 11.77 -7.43
N VAL A 13 -10.90 13.09 -7.46
CA VAL A 13 -11.23 13.95 -6.31
C VAL A 13 -12.61 14.60 -6.51
N MET A 14 -13.21 15.00 -5.41
CA MET A 14 -14.37 15.85 -5.36
C MET A 14 -14.00 17.12 -4.62
N ASP A 15 -14.13 18.27 -5.26
CA ASP A 15 -14.09 19.56 -4.57
C ASP A 15 -15.43 20.29 -4.70
N LEU A 16 -15.72 21.20 -3.79
CA LEU A 16 -17.02 21.86 -3.71
C LEU A 16 -17.25 22.87 -4.86
N ASP A 17 -16.16 23.42 -5.40
CA ASP A 17 -16.26 24.46 -6.44
C ASP A 17 -16.28 23.87 -7.86
N ARG A 18 -15.46 22.83 -8.10
CA ARG A 18 -15.26 22.25 -9.44
C ARG A 18 -15.92 20.87 -9.62
N GLY A 19 -16.49 20.31 -8.55
CA GLY A 19 -17.13 19.00 -8.56
C GLY A 19 -16.13 17.85 -8.70
N ARG A 20 -16.60 16.72 -9.25
CA ARG A 20 -15.80 15.53 -9.46
C ARG A 20 -14.87 15.69 -10.67
N ARG A 21 -13.61 15.50 -10.46
CA ARG A 21 -12.57 15.54 -11.51
C ARG A 21 -11.46 14.53 -11.24
N ILE A 22 -10.65 14.32 -12.24
CA ILE A 22 -9.44 13.50 -12.16
C ILE A 22 -8.44 14.16 -11.19
N GLY A 23 -7.78 13.35 -10.37
CA GLY A 23 -6.76 13.80 -9.44
C GLY A 23 -5.45 14.17 -10.11
N ASN A 24 -4.70 15.05 -9.47
CA ASN A 24 -3.36 15.46 -9.87
C ASN A 24 -2.43 15.50 -8.64
N ARG A 25 -1.14 15.84 -8.84
CA ARG A 25 -0.16 15.91 -7.75
C ARG A 25 -0.52 16.95 -6.69
N ALA A 26 -1.08 18.09 -7.07
CA ALA A 26 -1.48 19.11 -6.08
C ALA A 26 -2.59 18.57 -5.16
N ASP A 27 -3.60 17.91 -5.72
CA ASP A 27 -4.65 17.24 -4.93
C ASP A 27 -4.07 16.16 -4.01
N PHE A 28 -3.12 15.39 -4.51
CA PHE A 28 -2.42 14.36 -3.75
C PHE A 28 -1.73 14.98 -2.51
N GLN A 29 -0.96 16.05 -2.73
CA GLN A 29 -0.27 16.76 -1.65
C GLN A 29 -1.22 17.39 -0.64
N ASP A 30 -2.33 17.96 -1.10
CA ASP A 30 -3.33 18.59 -0.21
C ASP A 30 -4.05 17.54 0.64
N LEU A 31 -4.36 16.37 0.08
CA LEU A 31 -4.93 15.26 0.84
C LEU A 31 -3.93 14.67 1.86
N LEU A 32 -2.63 14.65 1.54
CA LEU A 32 -1.60 14.27 2.51
C LEU A 32 -1.53 15.25 3.68
N ARG A 33 -1.50 16.56 3.39
CA ARG A 33 -1.51 17.62 4.43
C ARG A 33 -2.77 17.54 5.30
N LEU A 34 -3.92 17.30 4.66
CA LEU A 34 -5.18 17.11 5.38
C LEU A 34 -5.11 15.90 6.31
N SER A 35 -4.63 14.76 5.83
CA SER A 35 -4.47 13.56 6.66
C SER A 35 -3.48 13.77 7.80
N GLN A 36 -2.40 14.52 7.57
CA GLN A 36 -1.44 14.87 8.61
C GLN A 36 -2.06 15.68 9.74
N SER A 37 -3.05 16.54 9.46
CA SER A 37 -3.73 17.34 10.46
C SER A 37 -4.62 16.53 11.43
N TYR A 38 -4.96 15.28 11.09
CA TYR A 38 -5.81 14.43 11.93
C TYR A 38 -5.01 13.44 12.78
N ASN A 39 -5.08 13.60 14.09
CA ASN A 39 -4.40 12.69 15.05
C ASN A 39 -4.94 11.25 15.03
N CYS A 40 -6.15 11.02 14.56
CA CYS A 40 -6.71 9.67 14.46
C CYS A 40 -6.19 8.88 13.25
N ILE A 41 -5.68 9.55 12.22
CA ILE A 41 -5.03 8.91 11.07
C ILE A 41 -3.58 8.61 11.45
N ARG A 42 -3.18 7.34 11.34
CA ARG A 42 -1.86 6.86 11.74
C ARG A 42 -1.00 6.38 10.60
N PHE A 43 -1.61 6.02 9.48
CA PHE A 43 -0.89 5.50 8.32
C PHE A 43 -1.58 5.91 7.01
N ASN A 44 -0.78 5.99 5.98
CA ASN A 44 -1.24 6.16 4.61
C ASN A 44 -1.44 4.77 4.00
N SER A 45 -2.68 4.42 3.63
CA SER A 45 -2.99 3.09 3.06
C SER A 45 -2.63 2.97 1.57
N GLY A 46 -2.00 3.98 1.01
CA GLY A 46 -1.64 4.11 -0.40
C GLY A 46 -1.84 5.55 -0.88
N TYR A 47 -2.04 5.75 -2.15
CA TYR A 47 -2.25 7.09 -2.71
C TYR A 47 -3.66 7.60 -2.36
N PRO A 48 -3.81 8.72 -1.66
CA PRO A 48 -5.13 9.30 -1.36
C PRO A 48 -5.92 9.64 -2.64
N VAL A 49 -5.22 9.98 -3.69
CA VAL A 49 -5.72 10.09 -5.06
C VAL A 49 -4.57 9.79 -6.01
N GLU A 50 -4.85 9.24 -7.18
CA GLU A 50 -3.82 8.99 -8.20
C GLU A 50 -3.35 10.32 -8.82
N PRO A 51 -2.04 10.67 -8.71
CA PRO A 51 -1.48 11.85 -9.35
C PRO A 51 -1.17 11.54 -10.82
N ILE A 52 -2.20 11.52 -11.67
CA ILE A 52 -2.09 11.04 -13.05
C ILE A 52 -1.36 12.01 -13.99
N ASP A 53 -1.13 13.23 -13.57
CA ASP A 53 -0.29 14.23 -14.24
C ASP A 53 1.20 13.88 -14.17
N ILE A 54 1.59 12.95 -13.30
CA ILE A 54 2.96 12.41 -13.24
C ILE A 54 3.05 11.17 -14.13
N HIS A 55 4.11 11.08 -14.93
CA HIS A 55 4.33 9.92 -15.80
C HIS A 55 4.43 8.62 -14.99
N ALA A 56 3.79 7.56 -15.46
CA ALA A 56 3.65 6.30 -14.72
C ALA A 56 4.99 5.64 -14.30
N SER A 57 6.07 5.86 -15.05
CA SER A 57 7.40 5.29 -14.75
C SER A 57 8.07 5.90 -13.51
N ILE A 58 7.77 7.16 -13.20
CA ILE A 58 8.37 7.88 -12.06
C ILE A 58 7.35 8.26 -10.97
N ARG A 59 6.08 7.98 -11.21
CA ARG A 59 4.99 8.36 -10.29
C ARG A 59 5.21 7.86 -8.87
N HIS A 60 5.71 6.65 -8.72
CA HIS A 60 5.99 6.08 -7.40
C HIS A 60 7.07 6.86 -6.65
N LEU A 61 8.10 7.36 -7.33
CA LEU A 61 9.16 8.16 -6.71
C LEU A 61 8.61 9.49 -6.20
N ASP A 62 7.93 10.26 -7.08
CA ASP A 62 7.36 11.55 -6.72
C ASP A 62 6.28 11.42 -5.63
N ALA A 63 5.41 10.41 -5.71
CA ALA A 63 4.38 10.19 -4.71
C ALA A 63 4.96 9.84 -3.34
N HIS A 64 5.97 8.97 -3.28
CA HIS A 64 6.60 8.63 -2.00
C HIS A 64 7.49 9.75 -1.47
N TYR A 65 8.12 10.53 -2.34
CA TYR A 65 8.78 11.77 -1.92
C TYR A 65 7.80 12.72 -1.21
N ASP A 66 6.62 12.95 -1.81
CA ASP A 66 5.59 13.77 -1.19
C ASP A 66 5.08 13.15 0.14
N MET A 67 4.90 11.83 0.22
CA MET A 67 4.53 11.16 1.47
C MET A 67 5.58 11.34 2.57
N LEU A 68 6.85 11.14 2.25
CA LEU A 68 7.96 11.23 3.21
C LEU A 68 8.25 12.65 3.68
N THR A 69 7.91 13.67 2.88
CA THR A 69 8.21 15.07 3.19
C THR A 69 7.02 15.83 3.76
N LEU A 70 5.78 15.40 3.49
CA LEU A 70 4.57 16.12 3.90
C LEU A 70 3.84 15.47 5.09
N THR A 71 4.17 14.23 5.46
CA THR A 71 3.56 13.56 6.60
C THR A 71 4.59 12.78 7.43
N ASP A 72 4.30 12.58 8.72
CA ASP A 72 5.02 11.68 9.62
C ASP A 72 4.29 10.34 9.84
N LYS A 73 3.25 10.09 9.05
CA LYS A 73 2.46 8.86 9.12
C LYS A 73 3.24 7.69 8.52
N VAL A 74 2.97 6.48 9.02
CA VAL A 74 3.54 5.27 8.45
C VAL A 74 3.13 5.17 6.98
N ILE A 75 4.12 4.99 6.10
CA ILE A 75 3.90 4.94 4.66
C ILE A 75 3.57 3.53 4.18
N HIS A 76 2.73 3.47 3.16
CA HIS A 76 2.46 2.27 2.38
C HIS A 76 3.20 2.32 1.05
N ALA A 77 3.88 1.26 0.68
CA ALA A 77 4.46 1.08 -0.63
C ALA A 77 3.67 0.07 -1.47
N TYR A 78 3.38 0.40 -2.71
CA TYR A 78 2.76 -0.56 -3.62
C TYR A 78 3.75 -1.63 -4.07
N SER A 79 3.37 -2.87 -3.89
CA SER A 79 4.09 -4.06 -4.33
C SER A 79 3.79 -4.35 -5.80
N LEU A 80 4.27 -3.49 -6.70
CA LEU A 80 4.01 -3.56 -8.15
C LEU A 80 5.28 -3.86 -8.95
N GLY A 81 5.96 -4.94 -8.56
CA GLY A 81 7.20 -5.40 -9.16
C GLY A 81 8.44 -4.99 -8.36
N PRO A 82 9.60 -5.60 -8.68
CA PRO A 82 10.81 -5.48 -7.87
C PRO A 82 11.36 -4.05 -7.82
N GLU A 83 11.41 -3.35 -8.94
CA GLU A 83 12.01 -2.02 -9.02
C GLU A 83 11.29 -1.03 -8.10
N ARG A 84 9.95 -0.98 -8.17
CA ARG A 84 9.16 0.00 -7.42
C ARG A 84 9.23 -0.20 -5.92
N ILE A 85 9.20 -1.42 -5.45
CA ILE A 85 9.26 -1.70 -4.01
C ILE A 85 10.67 -1.43 -3.46
N GLU A 86 11.72 -1.76 -4.21
CA GLU A 86 13.10 -1.48 -3.82
C GLU A 86 13.36 0.03 -3.76
N ASP A 87 12.91 0.79 -4.76
CA ASP A 87 13.00 2.25 -4.76
C ASP A 87 12.37 2.86 -3.51
N VAL A 88 11.16 2.43 -3.15
CA VAL A 88 10.46 2.98 -1.98
C VAL A 88 11.12 2.57 -0.68
N MET A 89 11.61 1.32 -0.56
CA MET A 89 12.39 0.89 0.61
C MET A 89 13.65 1.73 0.79
N GLU A 90 14.35 2.01 -0.29
CA GLU A 90 15.55 2.84 -0.25
C GLU A 90 15.22 4.31 0.11
N MET A 91 14.14 4.87 -0.45
CA MET A 91 13.66 6.20 -0.08
C MET A 91 13.29 6.28 1.41
N ALA A 92 12.60 5.27 1.94
CA ALA A 92 12.25 5.19 3.36
C ALA A 92 13.49 5.10 4.25
N ARG A 93 14.48 4.29 3.86
CA ARG A 93 15.76 4.16 4.55
C ARG A 93 16.50 5.50 4.62
N ILE A 94 16.62 6.18 3.48
CA ILE A 94 17.30 7.50 3.39
C ILE A 94 16.56 8.55 4.23
N ALA A 95 15.24 8.61 4.11
CA ALA A 95 14.42 9.57 4.88
C ALA A 95 14.50 9.35 6.40
N GLY A 96 14.64 8.09 6.82
CA GLY A 96 14.87 7.73 8.22
C GLY A 96 16.31 7.94 8.71
N GLY A 97 17.26 8.25 7.81
CA GLY A 97 18.69 8.35 8.16
C GLY A 97 19.30 7.03 8.64
N LEU A 98 18.75 5.90 8.17
CA LEU A 98 19.08 4.57 8.65
C LEU A 98 20.21 3.92 7.83
N THR A 99 21.04 3.11 8.46
CA THR A 99 21.89 2.14 7.76
C THR A 99 21.03 1.02 7.17
N ALA A 100 21.61 0.16 6.32
CA ALA A 100 20.90 -1.00 5.79
C ALA A 100 20.47 -1.97 6.90
N GLU A 101 21.37 -2.22 7.84
CA GLU A 101 21.15 -3.12 8.98
C GLU A 101 20.05 -2.58 9.91
N GLU A 102 20.03 -1.28 10.17
CA GLU A 102 18.99 -0.65 10.99
C GLU A 102 17.62 -0.70 10.31
N PHE A 103 17.57 -0.52 8.98
CA PHE A 103 16.33 -0.62 8.21
C PHE A 103 15.76 -2.05 8.23
N GLU A 104 16.62 -3.06 8.16
CA GLU A 104 16.22 -4.47 8.17
C GLU A 104 15.92 -5.02 9.57
N ALA A 105 16.35 -4.31 10.63
CA ALA A 105 16.11 -4.70 12.00
C ALA A 105 14.65 -4.55 12.48
N GLY A 106 13.81 -3.82 11.73
CA GLY A 106 12.41 -3.63 12.07
C GLY A 106 11.61 -2.94 10.96
N PRO A 107 10.27 -2.96 11.06
CA PRO A 107 9.42 -2.38 10.03
C PRO A 107 9.38 -0.85 10.10
N HIS A 108 9.75 -0.19 9.01
CA HIS A 108 9.68 1.26 8.82
C HIS A 108 8.57 1.68 7.85
N MET A 109 8.05 0.72 7.10
CA MET A 109 6.94 0.88 6.17
C MET A 109 6.15 -0.43 6.08
N PHE A 110 5.04 -0.40 5.37
CA PHE A 110 4.32 -1.63 5.05
C PHE A 110 3.92 -1.67 3.57
N THR A 111 3.68 -2.87 3.08
CA THR A 111 3.02 -3.08 1.80
C THR A 111 1.75 -3.90 2.00
N ASN A 112 0.77 -3.72 1.14
CA ASN A 112 -0.45 -4.50 1.13
C ASN A 112 -0.55 -5.25 -0.19
N ILE A 113 -0.83 -6.54 -0.11
CA ILE A 113 -1.09 -7.36 -1.30
C ILE A 113 -2.49 -7.95 -1.25
N ASN A 114 -3.11 -8.02 -2.42
CA ASN A 114 -4.42 -8.63 -2.59
C ASN A 114 -4.30 -9.92 -3.38
N SER A 115 -5.10 -10.93 -3.01
CA SER A 115 -5.29 -12.06 -3.93
C SER A 115 -6.18 -11.62 -5.10
N SER A 116 -5.95 -12.21 -6.26
CA SER A 116 -6.89 -12.16 -7.39
C SER A 116 -7.81 -13.37 -7.29
N SER A 117 -8.75 -13.32 -6.31
CA SER A 117 -9.65 -14.43 -6.01
C SER A 117 -10.44 -14.91 -7.24
N PRO A 118 -10.69 -16.22 -7.42
CA PRO A 118 -10.35 -17.27 -6.47
C PRO A 118 -8.91 -17.81 -6.62
N LEU A 119 -8.24 -18.04 -5.51
CA LEU A 119 -7.01 -18.84 -5.36
C LEU A 119 -5.83 -18.42 -6.28
N LYS A 120 -5.71 -17.12 -6.57
CA LYS A 120 -4.65 -16.60 -7.44
C LYS A 120 -3.97 -15.39 -6.78
N HIS A 121 -2.64 -15.34 -6.90
CA HIS A 121 -1.83 -14.19 -6.57
C HIS A 121 -1.19 -13.62 -7.84
N ASP A 122 -1.15 -12.31 -7.95
CA ASP A 122 -0.45 -11.61 -9.01
C ASP A 122 1.05 -11.64 -8.72
N TRP A 123 1.84 -12.13 -9.70
CA TRP A 123 3.28 -12.32 -9.49
C TRP A 123 4.02 -11.04 -9.12
N PRO A 124 3.84 -9.89 -9.79
CA PRO A 124 4.52 -8.67 -9.40
C PRO A 124 4.23 -8.22 -7.96
N MET A 125 2.98 -8.41 -7.50
CA MET A 125 2.62 -8.09 -6.12
C MET A 125 3.26 -9.05 -5.12
N LEU A 126 3.26 -10.34 -5.43
CA LEU A 126 3.85 -11.36 -4.57
C LEU A 126 5.37 -11.21 -4.48
N ASP A 127 6.07 -11.00 -5.61
CA ASP A 127 7.52 -10.77 -5.62
C ASP A 127 7.90 -9.53 -4.79
N GLY A 128 7.18 -8.42 -4.95
CA GLY A 128 7.43 -7.24 -4.14
C GLY A 128 7.16 -7.45 -2.65
N ALA A 129 6.13 -8.22 -2.28
CA ALA A 129 5.85 -8.57 -0.89
C ALA A 129 6.96 -9.45 -0.30
N MET A 130 7.46 -10.43 -1.04
CA MET A 130 8.59 -11.27 -0.63
C MET A 130 9.86 -10.44 -0.38
N ARG A 131 10.15 -9.47 -1.26
CA ARG A 131 11.28 -8.55 -1.09
C ARG A 131 11.13 -7.68 0.17
N ALA A 132 9.94 -7.14 0.39
CA ALA A 132 9.64 -6.36 1.60
C ALA A 132 9.81 -7.21 2.87
N ALA A 133 9.25 -8.43 2.89
CA ALA A 133 9.39 -9.36 4.00
C ALA A 133 10.86 -9.73 4.27
N LYS A 134 11.64 -10.00 3.23
CA LYS A 134 13.06 -10.33 3.32
C LYS A 134 13.90 -9.21 3.93
N ARG A 135 13.49 -7.96 3.75
CA ARG A 135 14.12 -6.78 4.35
C ARG A 135 13.44 -6.34 5.65
N GLY A 136 12.74 -7.22 6.35
CA GLY A 136 12.14 -6.96 7.66
C GLY A 136 10.92 -6.03 7.64
N GLN A 137 10.37 -5.70 6.46
CA GLN A 137 9.24 -4.78 6.36
C GLN A 137 7.90 -5.50 6.51
N ALA A 138 6.89 -4.79 7.03
CA ALA A 138 5.58 -5.37 7.28
C ALA A 138 4.80 -5.62 5.97
N VAL A 139 4.18 -6.80 5.87
CA VAL A 139 3.30 -7.18 4.74
C VAL A 139 1.90 -7.41 5.27
N VAL A 140 0.93 -6.69 4.72
CA VAL A 140 -0.50 -6.88 4.96
C VAL A 140 -1.09 -7.71 3.83
N ILE A 141 -1.76 -8.80 4.18
CA ILE A 141 -2.39 -9.70 3.20
C ILE A 141 -3.89 -9.50 3.26
N SER A 142 -4.46 -9.00 2.18
CA SER A 142 -5.89 -8.67 2.05
C SER A 142 -6.50 -9.41 0.86
N PRO A 143 -6.97 -10.65 1.03
CA PRO A 143 -7.63 -11.36 -0.05
C PRO A 143 -8.89 -10.64 -0.54
N PHE A 144 -9.07 -10.57 -1.86
CA PHE A 144 -10.21 -9.92 -2.48
C PHE A 144 -11.32 -10.94 -2.75
N THR A 145 -11.98 -11.40 -1.68
CA THR A 145 -12.98 -12.47 -1.70
C THR A 145 -14.40 -11.92 -1.63
N LEU A 146 -14.97 -11.54 -2.78
CA LEU A 146 -16.37 -11.11 -2.86
C LEU A 146 -17.31 -12.30 -2.81
N ALA A 147 -18.09 -12.42 -1.73
CA ALA A 147 -19.06 -13.49 -1.56
C ALA A 147 -20.09 -13.49 -2.71
N GLY A 148 -20.28 -14.65 -3.34
CA GLY A 148 -21.17 -14.84 -4.48
C GLY A 148 -20.60 -14.45 -5.85
N ALA A 149 -19.42 -13.80 -5.91
CA ALA A 149 -18.77 -13.44 -7.17
C ALA A 149 -17.39 -14.11 -7.31
N MET A 150 -16.53 -13.96 -6.32
CA MET A 150 -15.15 -14.49 -6.31
C MET A 150 -14.93 -15.53 -5.21
N ALA A 151 -15.93 -15.73 -4.37
CA ALA A 151 -15.95 -16.67 -3.27
C ALA A 151 -17.35 -17.30 -3.14
N PRO A 152 -17.52 -18.39 -2.36
CA PRO A 152 -18.82 -18.94 -2.07
C PRO A 152 -19.80 -17.90 -1.52
N VAL A 153 -21.08 -18.08 -1.82
CA VAL A 153 -22.17 -17.18 -1.36
C VAL A 153 -22.30 -17.11 0.17
N THR A 154 -21.96 -18.19 0.86
CA THR A 154 -22.06 -18.25 2.31
C THR A 154 -20.86 -17.53 2.96
N ILE A 155 -21.11 -16.80 4.06
CA ILE A 155 -20.04 -16.14 4.82
C ILE A 155 -18.99 -17.15 5.27
N ALA A 156 -19.39 -18.32 5.77
CA ALA A 156 -18.47 -19.36 6.19
C ALA A 156 -17.56 -19.82 5.03
N GLY A 157 -18.13 -20.07 3.86
CA GLY A 157 -17.37 -20.46 2.67
C GLY A 157 -16.41 -19.35 2.19
N ALA A 158 -16.85 -18.10 2.20
CA ALA A 158 -16.01 -16.96 1.84
C ALA A 158 -14.84 -16.79 2.81
N VAL A 159 -15.05 -16.94 4.12
CA VAL A 159 -14.00 -16.87 5.15
C VAL A 159 -13.00 -18.02 5.02
N VAL A 160 -13.46 -19.22 4.70
CA VAL A 160 -12.57 -20.39 4.47
C VAL A 160 -11.66 -20.11 3.27
N GLN A 161 -12.21 -19.64 2.16
CA GLN A 161 -11.42 -19.29 0.98
C GLN A 161 -10.44 -18.16 1.25
N GLN A 162 -10.88 -17.09 1.89
CA GLN A 162 -10.03 -15.96 2.29
C GLN A 162 -8.84 -16.43 3.13
N ASN A 163 -9.09 -17.29 4.11
CA ASN A 163 -8.05 -17.83 4.97
C ASN A 163 -7.07 -18.73 4.18
N ALA A 164 -7.55 -19.54 3.25
CA ALA A 164 -6.70 -20.36 2.40
C ALA A 164 -5.78 -19.50 1.51
N GLU A 165 -6.31 -18.46 0.88
CA GLU A 165 -5.55 -17.52 0.05
C GLU A 165 -4.49 -16.76 0.85
N ALA A 166 -4.86 -16.27 2.05
CA ALA A 166 -3.91 -15.59 2.93
C ALA A 166 -2.79 -16.53 3.39
N ARG A 167 -3.11 -17.77 3.76
CA ARG A 167 -2.11 -18.77 4.19
C ARG A 167 -1.18 -19.18 3.07
N ALA A 168 -1.66 -19.33 1.84
CA ALA A 168 -0.82 -19.60 0.69
C ALA A 168 0.23 -18.48 0.51
N CYS A 169 -0.19 -17.23 0.62
CA CYS A 169 0.72 -16.09 0.57
C CYS A 169 1.78 -16.14 1.69
N LEU A 170 1.37 -16.46 2.92
CA LEU A 170 2.30 -16.59 4.06
C LEU A 170 3.36 -17.65 3.83
N LEU A 171 3.03 -18.78 3.23
CA LEU A 171 4.02 -19.82 2.89
C LEU A 171 5.08 -19.29 1.92
N TYR A 172 4.68 -18.52 0.91
CA TYR A 172 5.64 -17.92 -0.03
C TYR A 172 6.52 -16.83 0.61
N THR A 173 6.02 -16.11 1.61
CA THR A 173 6.77 -15.03 2.27
C THR A 173 7.64 -15.53 3.42
N SER A 174 7.34 -16.68 4.02
CA SER A 174 8.11 -17.24 5.12
C SER A 174 9.43 -17.90 4.69
N ASP A 175 9.54 -18.29 3.41
CA ASP A 175 10.72 -18.94 2.83
C ASP A 175 11.62 -17.94 2.05
N ALA A 176 11.34 -16.63 2.14
CA ALA A 176 12.03 -15.59 1.40
C ALA A 176 13.31 -15.03 2.13
#